data_62a28863d1069908570d4f84c2ddad85
#
_entry.id   62a28863d1069908570d4f84c2ddad85
#
_cell.length_a   1.000
_cell.length_b   1.000
_cell.length_c   1.000
_cell.angle_alpha   90.00
_cell.angle_beta   90.00
_cell.angle_gamma   90.00
#
_symmetry.space_group_name_H-M   'P 1'
#
loop_
_entity.id
_entity.type
_entity.pdbx_description
1 polymer ?
#
loop_
_entity_poly.entity_id
_entity_poly.type
_entity_poly.pdbx_seq_one_letter_code
_entity_poly.pdbx_strand_id
1 'polypeptide(L)'
;MPVPARRFAGLREAGVLCPHCQLELRTGDDTAMCANCGATQHWDCWQSSGGCGSYECSSGHRHSPRNGGSDVLRVSLDDLNDARPLPVSRPTFAVGPIPISLRMDDDDQHAPRHWNKLAIISLVLSLIGIPLFGVPGLIGIVLGTIALAKHSRRSKGLGVAISGLLLGVADCVGWLIVAALFLGGEEHGLKMGLDDFEPDPAALKQLPPHISRAMASNALVHCTPEWSRMRGESIGSGVVLRIKDAMALIVTNRHVVDSTFAEDSNSNVPALDKLSKIDVKLLGQAACPASVVWVAPGGVDLALIRVAVTAVEPQAAEWDAVPNLTIGDDVFAVGNPHGLGWTLTRGALSQMRLNDLNGRAMKIIQTSAAINPGNSGGGLYDKGGHLLGINTWTKDKRFAEGLSFAITFTTQLELAPADLELR
;
A
#
# COMPACT_ATOMS: atom_id res chain seq x y z
N MET A 1 -29.12 30.70 -3.59
CA MET A 1 -27.99 29.85 -4.00
C MET A 1 -28.24 29.46 -5.44
N PRO A 2 -27.26 29.55 -6.35
CA PRO A 2 -27.46 29.05 -7.69
C PRO A 2 -27.70 27.56 -7.62
N VAL A 3 -28.78 27.10 -8.24
CA VAL A 3 -29.15 25.68 -8.30
C VAL A 3 -28.09 24.95 -9.11
N PRO A 4 -27.45 23.91 -8.59
CA PRO A 4 -26.45 23.18 -9.35
C PRO A 4 -27.11 22.48 -10.55
N ALA A 5 -26.38 22.36 -11.63
CA ALA A 5 -26.81 21.53 -12.75
C ALA A 5 -26.66 20.06 -12.36
N ARG A 6 -27.78 19.37 -12.07
CA ARG A 6 -27.79 17.93 -11.85
C ARG A 6 -27.64 17.22 -13.20
N ARG A 7 -26.68 16.29 -13.30
CA ARG A 7 -26.42 15.53 -14.52
C ARG A 7 -25.75 14.20 -14.19
N PHE A 8 -25.77 13.28 -15.13
CA PHE A 8 -25.01 12.04 -15.01
C PHE A 8 -23.54 12.27 -15.47
N ALA A 9 -22.62 11.70 -14.73
CA ALA A 9 -21.19 11.75 -15.07
C ALA A 9 -20.94 11.06 -16.42
N GLY A 10 -20.32 11.75 -17.34
CA GLY A 10 -19.88 11.22 -18.62
C GLY A 10 -18.42 10.73 -18.55
N LEU A 11 -17.88 10.32 -19.72
CA LEU A 11 -16.49 9.87 -19.85
C LEU A 11 -15.45 10.93 -19.45
N ARG A 12 -15.81 12.22 -19.51
CA ARG A 12 -14.90 13.32 -19.13
C ARG A 12 -14.81 13.52 -17.62
N GLU A 13 -15.84 13.14 -16.89
CA GLU A 13 -15.90 13.23 -15.44
C GLU A 13 -15.46 11.94 -14.75
N ALA A 14 -15.40 10.83 -15.49
CA ALA A 14 -14.93 9.55 -14.97
C ALA A 14 -13.46 9.64 -14.51
N GLY A 15 -13.18 9.16 -13.27
CA GLY A 15 -11.87 9.24 -12.64
C GLY A 15 -11.57 10.56 -11.91
N VAL A 16 -12.46 11.56 -11.98
CA VAL A 16 -12.33 12.79 -11.19
C VAL A 16 -12.76 12.51 -9.75
N LEU A 17 -11.96 12.95 -8.77
CA LEU A 17 -12.30 12.81 -7.35
C LEU A 17 -13.40 13.77 -6.93
N CYS A 18 -14.42 13.26 -6.27
CA CYS A 18 -15.44 14.08 -5.66
C CYS A 18 -14.83 14.90 -4.50
N PRO A 19 -14.90 16.25 -4.50
CA PRO A 19 -14.24 17.07 -3.49
C PRO A 19 -14.80 16.90 -2.07
N HIS A 20 -15.98 16.28 -1.90
CA HIS A 20 -16.58 16.03 -0.59
C HIS A 20 -16.20 14.66 -0.02
N CYS A 21 -16.40 13.57 -0.76
CA CYS A 21 -16.16 12.20 -0.26
C CYS A 21 -14.83 11.61 -0.73
N GLN A 22 -14.09 12.28 -1.61
CA GLN A 22 -12.81 11.86 -2.18
C GLN A 22 -12.86 10.53 -2.99
N LEU A 23 -14.06 10.05 -3.34
CA LEU A 23 -14.23 8.90 -4.21
C LEU A 23 -14.25 9.35 -5.68
N GLU A 24 -13.77 8.49 -6.56
CA GLU A 24 -13.80 8.73 -8.00
C GLU A 24 -15.24 8.72 -8.53
N LEU A 25 -15.55 9.68 -9.40
CA LEU A 25 -16.79 9.70 -10.17
C LEU A 25 -16.71 8.63 -11.26
N ARG A 26 -17.75 7.81 -11.35
CA ARG A 26 -17.88 6.77 -12.38
C ARG A 26 -18.85 7.23 -13.46
N THR A 27 -18.67 6.76 -14.67
CA THR A 27 -19.61 7.01 -15.76
C THR A 27 -21.02 6.54 -15.35
N GLY A 28 -22.00 7.44 -15.40
CA GLY A 28 -23.38 7.18 -14.99
C GLY A 28 -23.71 7.59 -13.55
N ASP A 29 -22.75 8.01 -12.74
CA ASP A 29 -23.02 8.54 -11.41
C ASP A 29 -23.87 9.82 -11.50
N ASP A 30 -24.79 9.97 -10.56
CA ASP A 30 -25.60 11.19 -10.41
C ASP A 30 -24.77 12.29 -9.77
N THR A 31 -24.58 13.39 -10.48
CA THR A 31 -23.60 14.42 -10.10
C THR A 31 -24.20 15.82 -10.14
N ALA A 32 -23.59 16.70 -9.35
CA ALA A 32 -23.82 18.12 -9.34
C ALA A 32 -22.56 18.88 -9.78
N MET A 33 -22.69 19.76 -10.74
CA MET A 33 -21.61 20.68 -11.12
C MET A 33 -21.85 22.05 -10.48
N CYS A 34 -20.83 22.52 -9.79
CA CYS A 34 -20.87 23.85 -9.18
C CYS A 34 -20.80 24.94 -10.27
N ALA A 35 -21.81 25.82 -10.31
CA ALA A 35 -21.87 26.91 -11.28
C ALA A 35 -20.77 27.97 -11.07
N ASN A 36 -20.16 28.01 -9.87
CA ASN A 36 -19.18 29.02 -9.49
C ASN A 36 -17.74 28.61 -9.80
N CYS A 37 -17.36 27.35 -9.48
CA CYS A 37 -15.98 26.87 -9.67
C CYS A 37 -15.85 25.70 -10.66
N GLY A 38 -16.97 25.21 -11.22
CA GLY A 38 -16.96 24.09 -12.18
C GLY A 38 -16.69 22.72 -11.56
N ALA A 39 -16.42 22.61 -10.28
CA ALA A 39 -16.15 21.31 -9.62
C ALA A 39 -17.38 20.41 -9.71
N THR A 40 -17.17 19.15 -10.08
CA THR A 40 -18.20 18.11 -10.16
C THR A 40 -18.08 17.19 -8.95
N GLN A 41 -19.19 16.90 -8.29
CA GLN A 41 -19.26 16.00 -7.13
C GLN A 41 -20.52 15.15 -7.20
N HIS A 42 -20.59 14.06 -6.44
CA HIS A 42 -21.79 13.23 -6.37
C HIS A 42 -22.99 14.09 -5.91
N TRP A 43 -24.17 13.78 -6.44
CA TRP A 43 -25.38 14.51 -6.08
C TRP A 43 -25.70 14.43 -4.58
N ASP A 44 -25.55 13.25 -3.98
CA ASP A 44 -25.77 13.03 -2.55
C ASP A 44 -24.74 13.80 -1.70
N CYS A 45 -23.50 13.92 -2.18
CA CYS A 45 -22.47 14.73 -1.54
C CYS A 45 -22.79 16.22 -1.61
N TRP A 46 -23.38 16.68 -2.71
CA TRP A 46 -23.87 18.06 -2.82
C TRP A 46 -24.98 18.36 -1.83
N GLN A 47 -25.92 17.43 -1.68
CA GLN A 47 -27.04 17.60 -0.74
C GLN A 47 -26.54 17.55 0.72
N SER A 48 -25.67 16.61 1.07
CA SER A 48 -25.16 16.44 2.43
C SER A 48 -24.25 17.57 2.87
N SER A 49 -23.46 18.16 1.96
CA SER A 49 -22.59 19.31 2.24
C SER A 49 -23.32 20.66 2.19
N GLY A 50 -24.57 20.67 1.74
CA GLY A 50 -25.33 21.92 1.56
C GLY A 50 -24.78 22.86 0.49
N GLY A 51 -23.94 22.34 -0.43
CA GLY A 51 -23.31 23.11 -1.50
C GLY A 51 -22.04 22.50 -2.05
N CYS A 52 -21.18 23.31 -2.67
CA CYS A 52 -19.92 22.87 -3.23
C CYS A 52 -18.91 22.45 -2.15
N GLY A 53 -18.40 21.22 -2.26
CA GLY A 53 -17.38 20.65 -1.35
C GLY A 53 -15.95 21.08 -1.67
N SER A 54 -15.73 21.91 -2.69
CA SER A 54 -14.39 22.40 -3.03
C SER A 54 -13.92 23.47 -2.05
N TYR A 55 -12.70 23.33 -1.54
CA TYR A 55 -12.14 24.16 -0.46
C TYR A 55 -12.02 25.65 -0.82
N GLU A 56 -11.89 25.99 -2.10
CA GLU A 56 -11.72 27.37 -2.57
C GLU A 56 -13.02 28.00 -3.14
N CYS A 57 -14.14 27.29 -3.03
CA CYS A 57 -15.38 27.77 -3.64
C CYS A 57 -16.19 28.66 -2.70
N SER A 58 -16.46 29.90 -3.09
CA SER A 58 -17.27 30.86 -2.32
C SER A 58 -18.75 30.49 -2.19
N SER A 59 -19.22 29.42 -2.85
CA SER A 59 -20.61 28.93 -2.74
C SER A 59 -20.79 27.81 -1.69
N GLY A 60 -19.72 27.39 -0.98
CA GLY A 60 -19.77 26.48 0.16
C GLY A 60 -19.85 27.21 1.49
N HIS A 61 -20.28 26.53 2.57
CA HIS A 61 -20.39 27.10 3.90
C HIS A 61 -19.09 27.75 4.38
N ARG A 62 -19.16 29.02 4.79
CA ARG A 62 -18.05 29.73 5.42
C ARG A 62 -17.70 29.08 6.76
N HIS A 63 -16.64 28.32 6.84
CA HIS A 63 -15.90 28.17 8.08
C HIS A 63 -15.05 29.41 8.29
N SER A 64 -15.27 30.09 9.41
CA SER A 64 -14.56 31.31 9.85
C SER A 64 -13.04 31.09 9.81
N PRO A 65 -12.25 31.97 9.18
CA PRO A 65 -10.80 31.83 9.19
C PRO A 65 -10.25 32.23 10.56
N ARG A 66 -9.47 31.32 11.17
CA ARG A 66 -8.55 31.73 12.23
C ARG A 66 -7.35 32.43 11.59
N ASN A 67 -7.09 33.63 12.06
CA ASN A 67 -5.97 34.49 11.70
C ASN A 67 -4.62 33.75 11.80
N GLY A 68 -3.89 33.76 10.71
CA GLY A 68 -2.48 33.38 10.63
C GLY A 68 -1.96 33.85 9.28
N GLY A 69 -1.31 35.04 9.24
CA GLY A 69 -0.82 35.63 8.02
C GLY A 69 0.29 34.81 7.38
N SER A 70 0.15 34.59 6.07
CA SER A 70 1.24 34.35 5.16
C SER A 70 0.95 35.13 3.88
N ASP A 71 1.84 36.07 3.55
CA ASP A 71 1.81 36.84 2.32
C ASP A 71 1.90 35.88 1.11
N VAL A 72 0.79 35.71 0.43
CA VAL A 72 0.78 35.05 -0.88
C VAL A 72 0.88 36.15 -1.93
N LEU A 73 1.98 36.14 -2.68
CA LEU A 73 2.19 36.99 -3.84
C LEU A 73 1.08 36.70 -4.86
N ARG A 74 0.14 37.61 -5.02
CA ARG A 74 -0.85 37.56 -6.10
C ARG A 74 -0.27 38.27 -7.32
N VAL A 75 0.07 37.50 -8.33
CA VAL A 75 0.41 38.02 -9.68
C VAL A 75 -0.90 38.14 -10.43
N SER A 76 -1.28 39.37 -10.79
CA SER A 76 -2.44 39.66 -11.64
C SER A 76 -2.08 39.44 -13.11
N LEU A 77 -3.06 39.03 -13.94
CA LEU A 77 -2.91 38.91 -15.37
C LEU A 77 -2.53 40.26 -16.05
N ASP A 78 -2.80 41.38 -15.40
CA ASP A 78 -2.44 42.72 -15.88
C ASP A 78 -0.94 43.00 -15.77
N ASP A 79 -0.23 42.33 -14.81
CA ASP A 79 1.23 42.44 -14.65
C ASP A 79 2.02 41.76 -15.77
N LEU A 80 1.37 40.90 -16.55
CA LEU A 80 1.98 40.19 -17.70
C LEU A 80 1.86 40.98 -19.02
N ASN A 81 0.99 41.99 -19.08
CA ASN A 81 0.76 42.77 -20.29
C ASN A 81 1.65 44.00 -20.43
N ASP A 82 2.38 44.41 -19.38
CA ASP A 82 3.24 45.61 -19.37
C ASP A 82 4.72 45.32 -19.70
N ALA A 83 5.04 44.12 -20.17
CA ALA A 83 6.37 43.80 -20.67
C ALA A 83 6.64 44.52 -21.99
N ARG A 84 7.18 45.75 -21.96
CA ARG A 84 7.71 46.45 -23.11
C ARG A 84 8.81 45.61 -23.77
N PRO A 85 8.75 45.38 -25.11
CA PRO A 85 9.82 44.69 -25.78
C PRO A 85 11.11 45.54 -25.74
N LEU A 86 12.18 44.93 -25.25
CA LEU A 86 13.51 45.52 -25.29
C LEU A 86 13.95 45.73 -26.75
N PRO A 87 14.57 46.84 -27.08
CA PRO A 87 15.03 47.10 -28.46
C PRO A 87 16.16 46.13 -28.83
N VAL A 88 15.89 45.26 -29.79
CA VAL A 88 16.89 44.37 -30.41
C VAL A 88 17.74 45.21 -31.35
N SER A 89 18.93 45.61 -30.90
CA SER A 89 19.97 46.14 -31.81
C SER A 89 20.51 44.99 -32.65
N ARG A 90 20.21 45.04 -33.95
CA ARG A 90 20.84 44.15 -34.95
C ARG A 90 22.25 44.66 -35.25
N PRO A 91 23.30 43.85 -35.06
CA PRO A 91 24.62 44.22 -35.62
C PRO A 91 24.56 44.04 -37.15
N THR A 92 24.74 45.13 -37.88
CA THR A 92 24.97 45.15 -39.33
C THR A 92 26.41 44.71 -39.58
N PHE A 93 26.63 43.47 -39.94
CA PHE A 93 27.92 43.06 -40.54
C PHE A 93 27.85 43.31 -42.05
N ALA A 94 28.71 44.21 -42.51
CA ALA A 94 28.99 44.39 -43.92
C ALA A 94 29.82 43.19 -44.39
N VAL A 95 29.22 42.30 -45.15
CA VAL A 95 29.94 41.20 -45.82
C VAL A 95 30.33 41.70 -47.21
N GLY A 96 31.61 41.90 -47.42
CA GLY A 96 32.18 42.12 -48.74
C GLY A 96 32.05 40.84 -49.60
N PRO A 97 32.00 40.95 -50.92
CA PRO A 97 31.82 39.80 -51.77
C PRO A 97 33.08 38.93 -51.80
N ILE A 98 32.98 37.72 -51.31
CA ILE A 98 34.00 36.67 -51.48
C ILE A 98 33.68 35.95 -52.79
N PRO A 99 34.59 35.89 -53.75
CA PRO A 99 34.38 35.12 -54.96
C PRO A 99 34.59 33.64 -54.67
N ILE A 100 33.54 32.93 -54.39
CA ILE A 100 33.58 31.47 -54.34
C ILE A 100 33.16 30.94 -55.71
N SER A 101 34.15 30.56 -56.52
CA SER A 101 33.91 29.73 -57.69
C SER A 101 33.61 28.30 -57.21
N LEU A 102 32.36 28.05 -56.92
CA LEU A 102 31.88 26.68 -56.77
C LEU A 102 31.67 26.12 -58.18
N ARG A 103 32.60 25.26 -58.63
CA ARG A 103 32.36 24.32 -59.70
C ARG A 103 31.31 23.36 -59.18
N MET A 104 30.05 23.55 -59.52
CA MET A 104 29.00 22.58 -59.33
C MET A 104 29.19 21.51 -60.42
N ASP A 105 29.64 20.34 -60.02
CA ASP A 105 29.50 19.16 -60.84
C ASP A 105 28.03 18.75 -60.81
N ASP A 106 27.32 19.13 -61.91
CA ASP A 106 25.86 18.97 -62.06
C ASP A 106 25.40 17.51 -62.27
N ASP A 107 26.29 16.52 -62.17
CA ASP A 107 25.99 15.11 -62.49
C ASP A 107 25.44 14.28 -61.36
N ASP A 108 25.31 14.82 -60.15
CA ASP A 108 24.92 14.02 -58.95
C ASP A 108 23.45 14.19 -58.49
N GLN A 109 22.63 14.97 -59.26
CA GLN A 109 21.27 15.29 -58.80
C GLN A 109 20.19 14.25 -59.14
N HIS A 110 20.49 13.21 -59.88
CA HIS A 110 19.47 12.26 -60.38
C HIS A 110 19.64 10.81 -59.92
N ALA A 111 20.58 10.49 -59.05
CA ALA A 111 20.67 9.14 -58.49
C ALA A 111 19.58 8.87 -57.42
N PRO A 112 18.77 7.81 -57.55
CA PRO A 112 17.72 7.52 -56.59
C PRO A 112 18.30 7.28 -55.17
N ARG A 113 17.90 8.10 -54.22
CA ARG A 113 18.30 7.94 -52.82
C ARG A 113 17.60 6.72 -52.23
N HIS A 114 18.33 5.70 -51.81
CA HIS A 114 17.81 4.49 -51.21
C HIS A 114 17.62 4.64 -49.71
N TRP A 115 16.53 4.06 -49.16
CA TRP A 115 16.29 3.98 -47.73
C TRP A 115 17.30 3.03 -47.08
N ASN A 116 17.85 3.46 -45.93
CA ASN A 116 18.71 2.60 -45.12
C ASN A 116 17.84 1.56 -44.41
N LYS A 117 17.86 0.32 -44.88
CA LYS A 117 17.07 -0.79 -44.29
C LYS A 117 17.39 -1.03 -42.84
N LEU A 118 18.67 -0.88 -42.43
CA LEU A 118 19.10 -1.05 -41.04
C LEU A 118 18.47 0.00 -40.11
N ALA A 119 18.29 1.25 -40.60
CA ALA A 119 17.62 2.29 -39.82
C ALA A 119 16.15 1.96 -39.56
N ILE A 120 15.44 1.42 -40.56
CA ILE A 120 14.03 1.01 -40.39
C ILE A 120 13.93 -0.17 -39.42
N ILE A 121 14.77 -1.19 -39.56
CA ILE A 121 14.80 -2.37 -38.69
C ILE A 121 15.13 -1.95 -37.26
N SER A 122 16.09 -1.04 -37.08
CA SER A 122 16.41 -0.48 -35.75
C SER A 122 15.19 0.15 -35.04
N LEU A 123 14.47 1.03 -35.78
CA LEU A 123 13.27 1.67 -35.23
C LEU A 123 12.17 0.65 -34.85
N VAL A 124 11.92 -0.32 -35.74
CA VAL A 124 10.89 -1.35 -35.51
C VAL A 124 11.25 -2.20 -34.29
N LEU A 125 12.49 -2.64 -34.18
CA LEU A 125 12.94 -3.44 -33.02
C LEU A 125 12.90 -2.65 -31.71
N SER A 126 13.23 -1.34 -31.74
CA SER A 126 13.11 -0.50 -30.54
C SER A 126 11.66 -0.32 -30.11
N LEU A 127 10.69 -0.24 -31.03
CA LEU A 127 9.26 -0.20 -30.69
C LEU A 127 8.73 -1.53 -30.15
N ILE A 128 9.23 -2.65 -30.68
CA ILE A 128 8.86 -4.00 -30.20
C ILE A 128 9.53 -4.29 -28.84
N GLY A 129 10.63 -3.63 -28.52
CA GLY A 129 11.34 -3.76 -27.24
C GLY A 129 10.51 -3.40 -26.04
N ILE A 130 9.59 -2.43 -26.17
CA ILE A 130 8.75 -1.94 -25.06
C ILE A 130 7.98 -3.10 -24.36
N PRO A 131 7.21 -3.95 -25.06
CA PRO A 131 6.51 -5.07 -24.42
C PRO A 131 7.37 -6.32 -24.16
N LEU A 132 8.61 -6.40 -24.67
CA LEU A 132 9.48 -7.58 -24.61
C LEU A 132 10.74 -7.36 -23.77
N PHE A 133 10.58 -6.76 -22.59
CA PHE A 133 11.65 -6.62 -21.59
C PHE A 133 12.97 -6.00 -22.10
N GLY A 134 12.87 -5.09 -23.10
CA GLY A 134 14.04 -4.34 -23.60
C GLY A 134 15.01 -5.12 -24.50
N VAL A 135 14.90 -6.43 -24.61
CA VAL A 135 15.85 -7.26 -25.40
C VAL A 135 15.89 -6.85 -26.88
N PRO A 136 14.75 -6.65 -27.60
CA PRO A 136 14.78 -6.14 -28.96
C PRO A 136 15.33 -4.71 -29.05
N GLY A 137 15.15 -3.89 -28.03
CA GLY A 137 15.70 -2.53 -27.93
C GLY A 137 17.22 -2.50 -27.99
N LEU A 138 17.91 -3.44 -27.31
CA LEU A 138 19.37 -3.59 -27.40
C LEU A 138 19.84 -3.89 -28.85
N ILE A 139 19.13 -4.77 -29.54
CA ILE A 139 19.43 -5.06 -30.96
C ILE A 139 19.16 -3.82 -31.82
N GLY A 140 18.10 -3.06 -31.50
CA GLY A 140 17.77 -1.78 -32.13
C GLY A 140 18.89 -0.76 -32.00
N ILE A 141 19.49 -0.62 -30.82
CA ILE A 141 20.65 0.25 -30.57
C ILE A 141 21.82 -0.12 -31.47
N VAL A 142 22.19 -1.41 -31.51
CA VAL A 142 23.32 -1.90 -32.34
C VAL A 142 23.07 -1.63 -33.82
N LEU A 143 21.88 -1.93 -34.30
CA LEU A 143 21.56 -1.70 -35.73
C LEU A 143 21.45 -0.19 -36.07
N GLY A 144 20.96 0.62 -35.12
CA GLY A 144 20.92 2.07 -35.27
C GLY A 144 22.32 2.68 -35.33
N THR A 145 23.25 2.26 -34.50
CA THR A 145 24.65 2.71 -34.55
C THR A 145 25.35 2.30 -35.85
N ILE A 146 25.14 1.06 -36.30
CA ILE A 146 25.68 0.59 -37.59
C ILE A 146 25.05 1.40 -38.77
N ALA A 147 23.75 1.69 -38.68
CA ALA A 147 23.07 2.50 -39.70
C ALA A 147 23.62 3.94 -39.79
N LEU A 148 23.95 4.54 -38.63
CA LEU A 148 24.59 5.84 -38.52
C LEU A 148 26.03 5.82 -39.07
N ALA A 149 26.82 4.82 -38.68
CA ALA A 149 28.21 4.68 -39.14
C ALA A 149 28.32 4.46 -40.67
N LYS A 150 27.32 3.79 -41.27
CA LYS A 150 27.26 3.54 -42.73
C LYS A 150 26.45 4.61 -43.49
N HIS A 151 26.04 5.71 -42.79
CA HIS A 151 25.29 6.75 -43.44
C HIS A 151 26.14 7.50 -44.48
N SER A 152 25.64 7.64 -45.70
CA SER A 152 26.27 8.42 -46.77
C SER A 152 25.32 9.51 -47.24
N ARG A 153 25.86 10.54 -47.94
CA ARG A 153 25.05 11.60 -48.52
C ARG A 153 23.98 11.08 -49.49
N ARG A 154 24.14 9.84 -49.98
CA ARG A 154 23.20 9.18 -50.91
C ARG A 154 22.12 8.34 -50.21
N SER A 155 22.20 8.10 -48.90
CA SER A 155 21.21 7.32 -48.18
C SER A 155 20.16 8.22 -47.49
N LYS A 156 18.88 7.80 -47.55
CA LYS A 156 17.78 8.39 -46.78
C LYS A 156 17.64 7.62 -45.47
N GLY A 157 17.15 8.29 -44.40
CA GLY A 157 16.80 7.61 -43.13
C GLY A 157 17.70 7.94 -41.96
N LEU A 158 18.49 9.04 -42.02
CA LEU A 158 19.29 9.51 -40.88
C LEU A 158 18.42 9.73 -39.63
N GLY A 159 17.31 10.46 -39.77
CA GLY A 159 16.37 10.70 -38.68
C GLY A 159 15.78 9.41 -38.11
N VAL A 160 15.45 8.44 -38.97
CA VAL A 160 14.93 7.13 -38.54
C VAL A 160 15.97 6.33 -37.73
N ALA A 161 17.25 6.39 -38.16
CA ALA A 161 18.34 5.73 -37.39
C ALA A 161 18.55 6.36 -36.03
N ILE A 162 18.51 7.70 -35.92
CA ILE A 162 18.61 8.43 -34.67
C ILE A 162 17.40 8.12 -33.79
N SER A 163 16.19 8.12 -34.32
CA SER A 163 14.98 7.78 -33.56
C SER A 163 15.01 6.34 -33.04
N GLY A 164 15.43 5.38 -33.85
CA GLY A 164 15.57 3.98 -33.40
C GLY A 164 16.61 3.81 -32.30
N LEU A 165 17.74 4.52 -32.42
CA LEU A 165 18.76 4.51 -31.36
C LEU A 165 18.24 5.12 -30.05
N LEU A 166 17.62 6.29 -30.10
CA LEU A 166 17.10 6.97 -28.91
C LEU A 166 15.98 6.18 -28.23
N LEU A 167 15.05 5.62 -29.02
CA LEU A 167 13.99 4.76 -28.47
C LEU A 167 14.54 3.49 -27.85
N GLY A 168 15.53 2.85 -28.48
CA GLY A 168 16.18 1.66 -27.92
C GLY A 168 16.88 1.95 -26.59
N VAL A 169 17.57 3.10 -26.47
CA VAL A 169 18.18 3.52 -25.20
C VAL A 169 17.10 3.82 -24.15
N ALA A 170 16.05 4.55 -24.51
CA ALA A 170 14.96 4.86 -23.59
C ALA A 170 14.24 3.58 -23.08
N ASP A 171 14.03 2.60 -23.96
CA ASP A 171 13.47 1.30 -23.62
C ASP A 171 14.36 0.52 -22.63
N CYS A 172 15.65 0.42 -22.90
CA CYS A 172 16.59 -0.24 -21.99
C CYS A 172 16.67 0.47 -20.63
N VAL A 173 16.71 1.80 -20.61
CA VAL A 173 16.72 2.57 -19.34
C VAL A 173 15.39 2.38 -18.59
N GLY A 174 14.27 2.42 -19.30
CA GLY A 174 12.95 2.17 -18.70
C GLY A 174 12.86 0.80 -18.04
N TRP A 175 13.31 -0.25 -18.71
CA TRP A 175 13.35 -1.60 -18.13
C TRP A 175 14.37 -1.76 -17.02
N LEU A 176 15.50 -1.06 -17.04
CA LEU A 176 16.44 -1.01 -15.90
C LEU A 176 15.81 -0.34 -14.68
N ILE A 177 15.03 0.73 -14.89
CA ILE A 177 14.28 1.38 -13.79
C ILE A 177 13.21 0.43 -13.26
N VAL A 178 12.44 -0.22 -14.13
CA VAL A 178 11.44 -1.21 -13.73
C VAL A 178 12.11 -2.37 -12.97
N ALA A 179 13.19 -2.92 -13.49
CA ALA A 179 13.96 -3.96 -12.82
C ALA A 179 14.51 -3.48 -11.47
N ALA A 180 15.03 -2.26 -11.38
CA ALA A 180 15.51 -1.67 -10.13
C ALA A 180 14.36 -1.46 -9.12
N LEU A 181 13.16 -1.08 -9.57
CA LEU A 181 11.98 -0.96 -8.71
C LEU A 181 11.46 -2.34 -8.26
N PHE A 182 11.53 -3.36 -9.11
CA PHE A 182 11.14 -4.73 -8.76
C PHE A 182 12.20 -5.46 -7.92
N LEU A 183 13.48 -5.24 -8.19
CA LEU A 183 14.59 -5.86 -7.47
C LEU A 183 15.02 -5.03 -6.24
N GLY A 184 14.84 -3.70 -6.30
CA GLY A 184 15.12 -2.80 -5.17
C GLY A 184 13.97 -2.69 -4.17
N GLY A 185 12.83 -3.34 -4.44
CA GLY A 185 11.74 -3.56 -3.48
C GLY A 185 12.03 -4.64 -2.44
N GLU A 186 13.24 -5.21 -2.41
CA GLU A 186 13.73 -5.77 -1.16
C GLU A 186 13.85 -4.60 -0.19
N GLU A 187 12.85 -4.45 0.69
CA GLU A 187 13.01 -3.69 1.91
C GLU A 187 14.39 -4.06 2.46
N HIS A 188 15.25 -3.04 2.60
CA HIS A 188 16.44 -3.14 3.46
C HIS A 188 15.95 -3.19 4.92
N GLY A 189 14.93 -4.02 5.19
CA GLY A 189 14.68 -4.52 6.52
C GLY A 189 15.91 -5.30 6.91
N LEU A 190 16.54 -4.93 8.00
CA LEU A 190 17.53 -5.79 8.65
C LEU A 190 16.98 -7.21 8.58
N LYS A 191 17.69 -8.12 7.88
CA LYS A 191 17.42 -9.56 7.93
C LYS A 191 17.86 -10.04 9.31
N MET A 192 17.09 -9.64 10.34
CA MET A 192 17.22 -10.17 11.68
C MET A 192 16.58 -11.55 11.67
N GLY A 193 17.25 -12.54 12.19
CA GLY A 193 16.66 -13.85 12.41
C GLY A 193 15.50 -13.75 13.42
N LEU A 194 14.56 -14.70 13.42
CA LEU A 194 13.45 -14.70 14.38
C LEU A 194 13.93 -14.61 15.83
N ASP A 195 15.15 -15.07 16.12
CA ASP A 195 15.75 -15.07 17.44
C ASP A 195 16.32 -13.71 17.86
N ASP A 196 16.49 -12.77 16.93
CA ASP A 196 17.00 -11.41 17.21
C ASP A 196 15.94 -10.45 17.77
N PHE A 197 14.64 -10.86 17.78
CA PHE A 197 13.52 -10.03 18.19
C PHE A 197 13.13 -10.23 19.66
N GLU A 198 14.08 -10.18 20.56
CA GLU A 198 13.80 -10.24 21.99
C GLU A 198 13.73 -8.82 22.56
N PRO A 199 12.69 -8.51 23.36
CA PRO A 199 12.69 -7.26 24.11
C PRO A 199 13.78 -7.30 25.19
N ASP A 200 14.36 -6.13 25.49
CA ASP A 200 15.34 -6.01 26.56
C ASP A 200 14.77 -6.54 27.90
N PRO A 201 15.35 -7.59 28.50
CA PRO A 201 14.88 -8.14 29.75
C PRO A 201 14.87 -7.14 30.92
N ALA A 202 15.76 -6.14 30.88
CA ALA A 202 15.81 -5.08 31.91
C ALA A 202 14.61 -4.13 31.76
N ALA A 203 14.22 -3.80 30.53
CA ALA A 203 13.04 -3.00 30.24
C ALA A 203 11.75 -3.75 30.65
N LEU A 204 11.64 -5.05 30.36
CA LEU A 204 10.49 -5.86 30.75
C LEU A 204 10.26 -5.91 32.25
N LYS A 205 11.33 -5.98 33.06
CA LYS A 205 11.24 -6.00 34.55
C LYS A 205 10.74 -4.69 35.14
N GLN A 206 10.82 -3.59 34.41
CA GLN A 206 10.35 -2.27 34.84
C GLN A 206 8.87 -2.02 34.48
N LEU A 207 8.26 -2.92 33.69
CA LEU A 207 6.87 -2.78 33.30
C LEU A 207 5.92 -3.07 34.49
N PRO A 208 4.78 -2.37 34.57
CA PRO A 208 3.69 -2.75 35.46
C PRO A 208 3.29 -4.20 35.22
N PRO A 209 2.90 -4.96 36.29
CA PRO A 209 2.63 -6.40 36.19
C PRO A 209 1.62 -6.79 35.09
N HIS A 210 0.56 -6.00 34.91
CA HIS A 210 -0.47 -6.25 33.89
C HIS A 210 0.08 -6.10 32.49
N ILE A 211 0.98 -5.13 32.25
CA ILE A 211 1.63 -4.95 30.95
C ILE A 211 2.67 -6.05 30.71
N SER A 212 3.47 -6.39 31.74
CA SER A 212 4.44 -7.48 31.64
C SER A 212 3.76 -8.79 31.27
N ARG A 213 2.60 -9.11 31.88
CA ARG A 213 1.80 -10.28 31.54
C ARG A 213 1.28 -10.24 30.13
N ALA A 214 0.70 -9.11 29.70
CA ALA A 214 0.24 -8.94 28.32
C ALA A 214 1.37 -9.13 27.31
N MET A 215 2.57 -8.64 27.59
CA MET A 215 3.75 -8.89 26.77
C MET A 215 4.12 -10.37 26.75
N ALA A 216 4.17 -11.02 27.91
CA ALA A 216 4.53 -12.44 28.05
C ALA A 216 3.47 -13.40 27.47
N SER A 217 2.24 -12.93 27.29
CA SER A 217 1.17 -13.70 26.63
C SER A 217 1.17 -13.57 25.10
N ASN A 218 1.94 -12.66 24.53
CA ASN A 218 2.01 -12.52 23.07
C ASN A 218 3.11 -13.39 22.46
N ALA A 219 2.89 -13.78 21.22
CA ALA A 219 3.78 -14.60 20.42
C ALA A 219 4.04 -13.95 19.07
N LEU A 220 5.22 -14.13 18.53
CA LEU A 220 5.54 -13.88 17.13
C LEU A 220 5.20 -15.14 16.33
N VAL A 221 4.40 -14.98 15.29
CA VAL A 221 3.98 -16.08 14.39
C VAL A 221 4.59 -15.84 13.03
N HIS A 222 5.40 -16.77 12.58
CA HIS A 222 6.01 -16.74 11.26
C HIS A 222 5.43 -17.88 10.42
N CYS A 223 4.94 -17.54 9.24
CA CYS A 223 4.29 -18.48 8.34
C CYS A 223 5.00 -18.49 6.99
N THR A 224 5.44 -19.67 6.58
CA THR A 224 6.09 -19.92 5.28
C THR A 224 5.11 -20.70 4.39
N PRO A 225 4.61 -20.11 3.28
CA PRO A 225 3.70 -20.81 2.37
C PRO A 225 4.39 -21.97 1.65
N GLU A 226 3.85 -23.20 1.74
CA GLU A 226 4.45 -24.37 1.08
C GLU A 226 4.45 -24.31 -0.46
N TRP A 227 3.49 -23.61 -1.08
CA TRP A 227 3.20 -23.72 -2.50
C TRP A 227 3.45 -22.47 -3.33
N SER A 228 3.89 -21.37 -2.76
CA SER A 228 4.02 -20.11 -3.48
C SER A 228 5.39 -19.45 -3.29
N ARG A 229 6.29 -19.70 -4.20
CA ARG A 229 7.51 -18.87 -4.36
C ARG A 229 7.21 -17.40 -4.70
N MET A 230 5.94 -17.05 -4.95
CA MET A 230 5.48 -15.70 -5.28
C MET A 230 4.81 -14.97 -4.13
N ARG A 231 4.41 -15.66 -3.05
CA ARG A 231 3.91 -15.01 -1.83
C ARG A 231 5.01 -15.12 -0.79
N GLY A 232 5.54 -13.98 -0.39
CA GLY A 232 6.59 -13.89 0.63
C GLY A 232 6.16 -14.49 1.97
N GLU A 233 7.11 -14.68 2.84
CA GLU A 233 6.90 -15.03 4.24
C GLU A 233 5.94 -14.05 4.89
N SER A 234 5.04 -14.55 5.73
CA SER A 234 4.08 -13.74 6.48
C SER A 234 4.47 -13.72 7.95
N ILE A 235 4.51 -12.53 8.53
CA ILE A 235 4.73 -12.34 9.96
C ILE A 235 3.44 -11.80 10.58
N GLY A 236 3.02 -12.45 11.66
CA GLY A 236 1.90 -12.03 12.47
C GLY A 236 2.18 -12.19 13.95
N SER A 237 1.14 -12.10 14.73
CA SER A 237 1.17 -12.26 16.19
C SER A 237 0.18 -13.33 16.64
N GLY A 238 0.29 -13.73 17.89
CA GLY A 238 -0.67 -14.60 18.56
C GLY A 238 -0.78 -14.25 20.05
N VAL A 239 -1.80 -14.74 20.70
CA VAL A 239 -1.99 -14.61 22.15
C VAL A 239 -2.15 -15.97 22.78
N VAL A 240 -1.32 -16.26 23.77
CA VAL A 240 -1.38 -17.50 24.57
C VAL A 240 -2.64 -17.46 25.45
N LEU A 241 -3.59 -18.35 25.16
CA LEU A 241 -4.81 -18.49 25.96
C LEU A 241 -4.62 -19.45 27.12
N ARG A 242 -3.77 -20.46 26.94
CA ARG A 242 -3.54 -21.50 27.95
C ARG A 242 -2.18 -22.16 27.77
N ILE A 243 -1.56 -22.53 28.87
CA ILE A 243 -0.38 -23.40 28.90
C ILE A 243 -0.73 -24.63 29.74
N LYS A 244 -0.59 -25.84 29.19
CA LYS A 244 -0.79 -27.11 29.85
C LYS A 244 0.18 -28.13 29.29
N ASP A 245 0.77 -28.96 30.13
CA ASP A 245 1.67 -30.05 29.77
C ASP A 245 2.81 -29.59 28.84
N ALA A 246 3.42 -28.43 29.15
CA ALA A 246 4.46 -27.76 28.36
C ALA A 246 4.03 -27.43 26.92
N MET A 247 2.74 -27.28 26.66
CA MET A 247 2.18 -26.83 25.39
C MET A 247 1.36 -25.57 25.58
N ALA A 248 1.60 -24.56 24.76
CA ALA A 248 0.78 -23.36 24.66
C ALA A 248 -0.28 -23.53 23.59
N LEU A 249 -1.51 -23.15 23.92
CA LEU A 249 -2.60 -22.95 22.97
C LEU A 249 -2.73 -21.44 22.73
N ILE A 250 -2.59 -21.04 21.47
CA ILE A 250 -2.47 -19.65 21.05
C ILE A 250 -3.59 -19.34 20.08
N VAL A 251 -4.29 -18.21 20.29
CA VAL A 251 -5.22 -17.64 19.29
C VAL A 251 -4.46 -16.66 18.39
N THR A 252 -4.76 -16.72 17.10
CA THR A 252 -4.24 -15.81 16.09
C THR A 252 -5.31 -15.52 15.02
N ASN A 253 -5.04 -14.66 14.06
CA ASN A 253 -5.92 -14.53 12.90
C ASN A 253 -5.74 -15.69 11.92
N ARG A 254 -6.85 -16.03 11.23
CA ARG A 254 -6.83 -17.06 10.19
C ARG A 254 -5.91 -16.66 9.03
N HIS A 255 -5.97 -15.39 8.58
CA HIS A 255 -5.12 -14.91 7.47
C HIS A 255 -3.62 -14.98 7.77
N VAL A 256 -3.21 -15.06 9.04
CA VAL A 256 -1.80 -15.22 9.43
C VAL A 256 -1.32 -16.64 9.11
N VAL A 257 -2.17 -17.66 9.29
CA VAL A 257 -1.81 -19.08 9.14
C VAL A 257 -2.37 -19.72 7.85
N ASP A 258 -3.32 -19.07 7.20
CA ASP A 258 -3.97 -19.50 5.95
C ASP A 258 -3.78 -18.42 4.87
N SER A 259 -2.74 -18.57 4.07
CA SER A 259 -2.41 -17.62 3.00
C SER A 259 -3.48 -17.53 1.89
N THR A 260 -4.45 -18.46 1.87
CA THR A 260 -5.55 -18.49 0.90
C THR A 260 -6.80 -17.81 1.44
N PHE A 261 -6.83 -17.45 2.72
CA PHE A 261 -7.97 -16.81 3.34
C PHE A 261 -8.22 -15.42 2.73
N ALA A 262 -9.44 -15.23 2.23
CA ALA A 262 -9.95 -13.94 1.80
C ALA A 262 -11.24 -13.65 2.56
N GLU A 263 -11.35 -12.48 3.15
CA GLU A 263 -12.41 -12.07 4.08
C GLU A 263 -13.82 -12.25 3.47
N ASP A 264 -13.98 -11.95 2.17
CA ASP A 264 -15.29 -11.91 1.51
C ASP A 264 -15.70 -13.22 0.82
N SER A 265 -14.81 -14.19 0.66
CA SER A 265 -15.08 -15.31 -0.24
C SER A 265 -14.80 -16.70 0.33
N ASN A 266 -14.11 -16.82 1.44
CA ASN A 266 -13.65 -18.12 1.92
C ASN A 266 -14.27 -18.52 3.27
N SER A 267 -15.54 -18.96 3.24
CA SER A 267 -16.22 -19.56 4.39
C SER A 267 -15.79 -21.01 4.67
N ASN A 268 -15.12 -21.67 3.73
CA ASN A 268 -14.71 -23.06 3.87
C ASN A 268 -13.52 -23.19 4.82
N VAL A 269 -13.58 -24.14 5.73
CA VAL A 269 -12.47 -24.49 6.61
C VAL A 269 -11.49 -25.35 5.81
N PRO A 270 -10.21 -24.93 5.66
CA PRO A 270 -9.22 -25.73 4.96
C PRO A 270 -8.88 -27.00 5.75
N ALA A 271 -8.34 -27.99 5.08
CA ALA A 271 -7.72 -29.12 5.76
C ALA A 271 -6.44 -28.64 6.47
N LEU A 272 -6.35 -28.90 7.78
CA LEU A 272 -5.30 -28.33 8.64
C LEU A 272 -3.87 -28.77 8.24
N ASP A 273 -3.76 -29.98 7.64
CA ASP A 273 -2.50 -30.55 7.11
C ASP A 273 -2.02 -29.87 5.83
N LYS A 274 -2.87 -29.06 5.19
CA LYS A 274 -2.54 -28.30 3.97
C LYS A 274 -2.19 -26.84 4.24
N LEU A 275 -2.20 -26.44 5.50
CA LEU A 275 -1.81 -25.09 5.88
C LEU A 275 -0.30 -24.90 5.83
N SER A 276 0.12 -23.66 5.75
CA SER A 276 1.51 -23.26 5.70
C SER A 276 2.31 -23.79 6.89
N LYS A 277 3.62 -23.99 6.70
CA LYS A 277 4.53 -24.23 7.82
C LYS A 277 4.57 -23.02 8.73
N ILE A 278 4.45 -23.25 10.03
CA ILE A 278 4.37 -22.18 11.05
C ILE A 278 5.48 -22.40 12.07
N ASP A 279 6.25 -21.37 12.32
CA ASP A 279 7.19 -21.29 13.42
C ASP A 279 6.71 -20.19 14.38
N VAL A 280 6.69 -20.48 15.66
CA VAL A 280 6.24 -19.56 16.70
C VAL A 280 7.36 -19.29 17.67
N LYS A 281 7.60 -18.01 17.94
CA LYS A 281 8.50 -17.55 18.99
C LYS A 281 7.69 -17.03 20.17
N LEU A 282 7.87 -17.62 21.33
CA LEU A 282 7.40 -17.12 22.61
C LEU A 282 8.51 -16.34 23.32
N LEU A 283 8.14 -15.50 24.27
CA LEU A 283 9.09 -14.71 25.03
C LEU A 283 10.10 -15.62 25.76
N GLY A 284 11.38 -15.33 25.63
CA GLY A 284 12.46 -16.05 26.30
C GLY A 284 12.81 -17.42 25.71
N GLN A 285 12.24 -17.81 24.56
CA GLN A 285 12.63 -19.07 23.89
C GLN A 285 12.90 -18.87 22.40
N ALA A 286 13.69 -19.76 21.82
CA ALA A 286 13.88 -19.84 20.38
C ALA A 286 12.57 -20.18 19.65
N ALA A 287 12.48 -19.81 18.38
CA ALA A 287 11.34 -20.15 17.54
C ALA A 287 11.19 -21.69 17.43
N CYS A 288 9.96 -22.16 17.61
CA CYS A 288 9.63 -23.59 17.56
C CYS A 288 8.55 -23.84 16.51
N PRO A 289 8.58 -24.99 15.81
CA PRO A 289 7.49 -25.41 14.94
C PRO A 289 6.16 -25.49 15.71
N ALA A 290 5.11 -24.98 15.07
CA ALA A 290 3.76 -25.01 15.61
C ALA A 290 2.79 -25.68 14.64
N SER A 291 1.66 -26.13 15.15
CA SER A 291 0.59 -26.74 14.37
C SER A 291 -0.71 -25.97 14.51
N VAL A 292 -1.44 -25.76 13.41
CA VAL A 292 -2.82 -25.28 13.46
C VAL A 292 -3.70 -26.40 13.98
N VAL A 293 -4.47 -26.15 15.03
CA VAL A 293 -5.36 -27.15 15.63
C VAL A 293 -6.84 -26.84 15.40
N TRP A 294 -7.14 -25.60 14.99
CA TRP A 294 -8.49 -25.19 14.64
C TRP A 294 -8.49 -23.90 13.81
N VAL A 295 -9.48 -23.78 12.93
CA VAL A 295 -9.78 -22.57 12.16
C VAL A 295 -11.26 -22.27 12.34
N ALA A 296 -11.60 -21.02 12.61
CA ALA A 296 -12.98 -20.62 12.82
C ALA A 296 -13.82 -20.82 11.55
N PRO A 297 -15.00 -21.43 11.64
CA PRO A 297 -15.91 -21.61 10.50
C PRO A 297 -16.59 -20.29 10.14
N GLY A 298 -17.20 -20.27 8.93
CA GLY A 298 -18.05 -19.16 8.48
C GLY A 298 -17.29 -17.88 8.08
N GLY A 299 -16.03 -17.99 7.69
CA GLY A 299 -15.23 -16.84 7.23
C GLY A 299 -14.75 -15.92 8.36
N VAL A 300 -14.82 -16.38 9.61
CA VAL A 300 -14.29 -15.64 10.75
C VAL A 300 -12.74 -15.70 10.73
N ASP A 301 -12.10 -14.57 10.88
CA ASP A 301 -10.64 -14.43 10.81
C ASP A 301 -9.96 -14.81 12.14
N LEU A 302 -10.16 -16.05 12.58
CA LEU A 302 -9.55 -16.63 13.79
C LEU A 302 -9.06 -18.05 13.56
N ALA A 303 -7.94 -18.39 14.22
CA ALA A 303 -7.38 -19.74 14.27
C ALA A 303 -6.76 -20.01 15.64
N LEU A 304 -6.62 -21.28 15.97
CA LEU A 304 -5.86 -21.76 17.14
C LEU A 304 -4.65 -22.55 16.67
N ILE A 305 -3.51 -22.25 17.26
CA ILE A 305 -2.24 -22.94 17.03
C ILE A 305 -1.70 -23.50 18.35
N ARG A 306 -0.91 -24.56 18.25
CA ARG A 306 -0.29 -25.23 19.38
C ARG A 306 1.22 -25.28 19.20
N VAL A 307 1.97 -24.89 20.24
CA VAL A 307 3.43 -24.85 20.24
C VAL A 307 3.98 -25.35 21.56
N ALA A 308 5.18 -25.95 21.54
CA ALA A 308 5.88 -26.34 22.78
C ALA A 308 6.39 -25.12 23.54
N VAL A 309 6.29 -25.17 24.87
CA VAL A 309 6.82 -24.16 25.79
C VAL A 309 8.05 -24.74 26.50
N THR A 310 9.19 -24.08 26.30
CA THR A 310 10.47 -24.49 26.87
C THR A 310 11.07 -23.44 27.81
N ALA A 311 10.55 -22.22 27.78
CA ALA A 311 10.93 -21.12 28.66
C ALA A 311 9.93 -20.94 29.81
N VAL A 312 10.31 -20.13 30.79
CA VAL A 312 9.50 -19.84 31.97
C VAL A 312 8.69 -18.55 31.81
N GLU A 313 9.17 -17.66 30.96
CA GLU A 313 8.61 -16.33 30.70
C GLU A 313 7.21 -16.31 30.06
N PRO A 314 6.85 -17.24 29.14
CA PRO A 314 5.52 -17.26 28.56
C PRO A 314 4.41 -17.43 29.58
N GLN A 315 3.37 -16.62 29.48
CA GLN A 315 2.21 -16.66 30.38
C GLN A 315 0.93 -16.67 29.54
N ALA A 316 -0.14 -17.24 30.10
CA ALA A 316 -1.46 -17.13 29.52
C ALA A 316 -2.05 -15.74 29.78
N ALA A 317 -2.77 -15.21 28.80
CA ALA A 317 -3.52 -13.97 28.95
C ALA A 317 -4.70 -14.16 29.91
N GLU A 318 -5.10 -13.10 30.59
CA GLU A 318 -6.36 -13.05 31.32
C GLU A 318 -7.48 -12.67 30.35
N TRP A 319 -8.42 -13.57 30.11
CA TRP A 319 -9.51 -13.38 29.15
C TRP A 319 -10.89 -13.85 29.59
N ASP A 320 -10.99 -14.47 30.79
CA ASP A 320 -12.23 -15.06 31.30
C ASP A 320 -13.25 -14.02 31.78
N ALA A 321 -12.80 -12.82 32.14
CA ALA A 321 -13.65 -11.71 32.54
C ALA A 321 -13.82 -10.71 31.41
N VAL A 322 -15.06 -10.49 30.99
CA VAL A 322 -15.36 -9.39 30.07
C VAL A 322 -15.54 -8.13 30.92
N PRO A 323 -14.57 -7.21 30.95
CA PRO A 323 -14.71 -5.97 31.71
C PRO A 323 -15.84 -5.13 31.11
N ASN A 324 -16.45 -4.30 31.96
CA ASN A 324 -17.47 -3.36 31.53
C ASN A 324 -16.76 -2.21 30.77
N LEU A 325 -16.73 -2.28 29.45
CA LEU A 325 -16.03 -1.34 28.58
C LEU A 325 -16.93 -0.19 28.18
N THR A 326 -16.40 0.99 28.29
CA THR A 326 -17.03 2.24 27.85
C THR A 326 -16.21 2.90 26.75
N ILE A 327 -16.88 3.50 25.77
CA ILE A 327 -16.22 4.31 24.76
C ILE A 327 -15.41 5.41 25.44
N GLY A 328 -14.13 5.54 25.10
CA GLY A 328 -13.18 6.43 25.73
C GLY A 328 -12.25 5.75 26.74
N ASP A 329 -12.52 4.49 27.14
CA ASP A 329 -11.61 3.76 28.04
C ASP A 329 -10.24 3.54 27.38
N ASP A 330 -9.20 3.65 28.21
CA ASP A 330 -7.82 3.37 27.80
C ASP A 330 -7.64 1.89 27.46
N VAL A 331 -7.06 1.66 26.29
CA VAL A 331 -6.68 0.30 25.83
C VAL A 331 -5.25 0.31 25.31
N PHE A 332 -4.64 -0.86 25.26
CA PHE A 332 -3.35 -1.02 24.60
C PHE A 332 -3.32 -2.30 23.77
N ALA A 333 -2.62 -2.24 22.66
CA ALA A 333 -2.38 -3.39 21.81
C ALA A 333 -0.94 -3.86 21.97
N VAL A 334 -0.75 -5.19 21.93
CA VAL A 334 0.57 -5.83 21.88
C VAL A 334 0.63 -6.71 20.65
N GLY A 335 1.75 -6.68 19.96
CA GLY A 335 1.99 -7.49 18.77
C GLY A 335 3.41 -7.32 18.25
N ASN A 336 3.64 -7.80 17.03
CA ASN A 336 4.97 -7.86 16.41
C ASN A 336 4.99 -7.11 15.08
N PRO A 337 4.80 -5.77 15.08
CA PRO A 337 4.69 -5.00 13.85
C PRO A 337 5.98 -5.14 13.02
N HIS A 338 5.82 -5.46 11.74
CA HIS A 338 6.94 -5.66 10.81
C HIS A 338 8.03 -6.62 11.32
N GLY A 339 7.69 -7.52 12.23
CA GLY A 339 8.65 -8.42 12.84
C GLY A 339 9.58 -7.78 13.87
N LEU A 340 9.30 -6.57 14.34
CA LEU A 340 10.14 -5.85 15.31
C LEU A 340 10.03 -6.36 16.76
N GLY A 341 9.38 -7.51 16.96
CA GLY A 341 9.17 -8.08 18.29
C GLY A 341 8.09 -7.35 19.10
N TRP A 342 7.92 -7.76 20.30
CA TRP A 342 6.88 -7.35 21.25
C TRP A 342 6.73 -5.84 21.40
N THR A 343 5.92 -5.24 20.58
CA THR A 343 5.67 -3.78 20.56
C THR A 343 4.31 -3.48 21.19
N LEU A 344 4.30 -2.54 22.14
CA LEU A 344 3.10 -2.03 22.78
C LEU A 344 2.70 -0.69 22.17
N THR A 345 1.42 -0.55 21.82
CA THR A 345 0.82 0.73 21.40
C THR A 345 -0.37 1.07 22.27
N ARG A 346 -0.54 2.34 22.63
CA ARG A 346 -1.65 2.81 23.48
C ARG A 346 -2.68 3.59 22.66
N GLY A 347 -3.93 3.56 23.11
CA GLY A 347 -5.03 4.29 22.56
C GLY A 347 -6.27 4.21 23.41
N ALA A 348 -7.42 4.58 22.86
CA ALA A 348 -8.71 4.49 23.50
C ALA A 348 -9.64 3.53 22.75
N LEU A 349 -10.60 2.98 23.46
CA LEU A 349 -11.76 2.32 22.87
C LEU A 349 -12.58 3.38 22.13
N SER A 350 -12.57 3.36 20.82
CA SER A 350 -13.25 4.38 20.01
C SER A 350 -14.71 4.02 19.74
N GLN A 351 -15.02 2.74 19.53
CA GLN A 351 -16.37 2.25 19.25
C GLN A 351 -16.45 0.72 19.41
N MET A 352 -17.64 0.21 19.71
CA MET A 352 -17.97 -1.22 19.59
C MET A 352 -19.06 -1.40 18.55
N ARG A 353 -18.83 -2.29 17.60
CA ARG A 353 -19.75 -2.54 16.49
C ARG A 353 -20.19 -4.01 16.49
N LEU A 354 -21.44 -4.24 16.10
CA LEU A 354 -21.90 -5.56 15.73
C LEU A 354 -21.77 -5.69 14.22
N ASN A 355 -21.06 -6.68 13.76
CA ASN A 355 -20.99 -7.07 12.37
C ASN A 355 -21.68 -8.43 12.22
N ASP A 356 -22.45 -8.60 11.17
CA ASP A 356 -23.02 -9.90 10.79
C ASP A 356 -22.11 -10.50 9.71
N LEU A 357 -21.43 -11.57 10.06
CA LEU A 357 -20.62 -12.33 9.13
C LEU A 357 -21.30 -13.68 8.86
N ASN A 358 -21.93 -13.81 7.68
CA ASN A 358 -22.61 -15.03 7.28
C ASN A 358 -23.68 -15.54 8.29
N GLY A 359 -24.50 -14.62 8.83
CA GLY A 359 -25.54 -14.95 9.82
C GLY A 359 -25.02 -15.10 11.25
N ARG A 360 -23.79 -14.69 11.53
CA ARG A 360 -23.20 -14.72 12.88
C ARG A 360 -22.85 -13.31 13.35
N ALA A 361 -23.46 -12.92 14.45
CA ALA A 361 -23.12 -11.65 15.09
C ALA A 361 -21.72 -11.73 15.71
N MET A 362 -20.84 -10.87 15.25
CA MET A 362 -19.48 -10.71 15.76
C MET A 362 -19.30 -9.28 16.29
N LYS A 363 -18.81 -9.12 17.50
CA LYS A 363 -18.45 -7.81 18.03
C LYS A 363 -17.06 -7.42 17.52
N ILE A 364 -16.96 -6.21 17.02
CA ILE A 364 -15.73 -5.58 16.58
C ILE A 364 -15.44 -4.41 17.49
N ILE A 365 -14.22 -4.35 18.00
CA ILE A 365 -13.70 -3.25 18.80
C ILE A 365 -12.92 -2.33 17.88
N GLN A 366 -13.33 -1.07 17.79
CA GLN A 366 -12.56 -0.03 17.12
C GLN A 366 -11.73 0.71 18.17
N THR A 367 -10.46 0.93 17.90
CA THR A 367 -9.51 1.63 18.77
C THR A 367 -8.64 2.61 18.02
N SER A 368 -8.16 3.63 18.73
CA SER A 368 -7.12 4.54 18.24
C SER A 368 -5.70 4.02 18.49
N ALA A 369 -5.52 2.90 19.20
CA ALA A 369 -4.22 2.26 19.33
C ALA A 369 -3.68 1.87 17.95
N ALA A 370 -2.41 2.18 17.70
CA ALA A 370 -1.82 1.93 16.39
C ALA A 370 -1.67 0.42 16.13
N ILE A 371 -2.36 -0.08 15.10
CA ILE A 371 -2.20 -1.44 14.58
C ILE A 371 -1.52 -1.33 13.22
N ASN A 372 -0.44 -2.08 13.04
CA ASN A 372 0.38 -2.13 11.83
C ASN A 372 0.47 -3.57 11.33
N PRO A 373 0.86 -3.80 10.06
CA PRO A 373 1.18 -5.14 9.57
C PRO A 373 2.12 -5.88 10.52
N GLY A 374 1.78 -7.13 10.86
CA GLY A 374 2.46 -7.92 11.89
C GLY A 374 1.79 -7.88 13.27
N ASN A 375 0.98 -6.88 13.61
CA ASN A 375 0.16 -6.89 14.83
C ASN A 375 -1.06 -7.80 14.71
N SER A 376 -1.44 -8.23 13.51
CA SER A 376 -2.54 -9.17 13.28
C SER A 376 -2.34 -10.45 14.10
N GLY A 377 -3.37 -10.87 14.82
CA GLY A 377 -3.33 -11.99 15.75
C GLY A 377 -2.87 -11.64 17.18
N GLY A 378 -2.27 -10.48 17.40
CA GLY A 378 -1.88 -9.98 18.71
C GLY A 378 -3.09 -9.51 19.53
N GLY A 379 -2.88 -9.22 20.81
CA GLY A 379 -3.93 -8.86 21.75
C GLY A 379 -4.22 -7.37 21.81
N LEU A 380 -5.50 -7.03 21.96
CA LEU A 380 -5.97 -5.75 22.47
C LEU A 380 -6.40 -5.96 23.93
N TYR A 381 -5.91 -5.12 24.82
CA TYR A 381 -6.10 -5.24 26.26
C TYR A 381 -6.71 -3.98 26.86
N ASP A 382 -7.46 -4.13 27.94
CA ASP A 382 -7.88 -3.02 28.78
C ASP A 382 -6.70 -2.48 29.62
N LYS A 383 -6.94 -1.40 30.35
CA LYS A 383 -5.96 -0.79 31.27
C LYS A 383 -5.49 -1.73 32.39
N GLY A 384 -6.24 -2.80 32.70
CA GLY A 384 -5.90 -3.82 33.68
C GLY A 384 -5.09 -4.99 33.12
N GLY A 385 -4.97 -5.08 31.80
CA GLY A 385 -4.28 -6.17 31.11
C GLY A 385 -5.17 -7.35 30.75
N HIS A 386 -6.51 -7.21 30.85
CA HIS A 386 -7.43 -8.24 30.38
C HIS A 386 -7.55 -8.18 28.86
N LEU A 387 -7.48 -9.34 28.23
CA LEU A 387 -7.59 -9.48 26.78
C LEU A 387 -9.03 -9.23 26.31
N LEU A 388 -9.22 -8.19 25.53
CA LEU A 388 -10.52 -7.75 24.98
C LEU A 388 -10.83 -8.35 23.63
N GLY A 389 -9.81 -8.50 22.79
CA GLY A 389 -9.96 -8.93 21.41
C GLY A 389 -8.63 -9.18 20.73
N ILE A 390 -8.72 -9.68 19.50
CA ILE A 390 -7.58 -10.01 18.65
C ILE A 390 -7.45 -8.95 17.58
N ASN A 391 -6.30 -8.29 17.52
CA ASN A 391 -5.98 -7.27 16.52
C ASN A 391 -6.06 -7.90 15.13
N THR A 392 -6.79 -7.30 14.20
CA THR A 392 -7.05 -7.94 12.92
C THR A 392 -6.70 -7.04 11.74
N TRP A 393 -7.27 -5.85 11.64
CA TRP A 393 -7.03 -4.95 10.51
C TRP A 393 -7.04 -3.48 10.90
N THR A 394 -6.54 -2.66 10.00
CA THR A 394 -6.64 -1.20 10.05
C THR A 394 -7.13 -0.69 8.70
N LYS A 395 -7.82 0.45 8.69
CA LYS A 395 -8.09 1.14 7.44
C LYS A 395 -6.78 1.69 6.86
N ASP A 396 -6.73 1.77 5.53
CA ASP A 396 -5.54 2.30 4.85
C ASP A 396 -5.21 3.70 5.42
N LYS A 397 -4.02 3.81 6.02
CA LYS A 397 -3.56 5.02 6.72
C LYS A 397 -3.41 6.23 5.80
N ARG A 398 -3.36 6.02 4.49
CA ARG A 398 -3.37 7.11 3.50
C ARG A 398 -4.69 7.86 3.49
N PHE A 399 -5.78 7.21 3.97
CA PHE A 399 -7.13 7.76 3.95
C PHE A 399 -7.73 7.95 5.35
N ALA A 400 -7.22 7.26 6.37
CA ALA A 400 -7.76 7.34 7.71
C ALA A 400 -6.74 6.92 8.77
N GLU A 401 -6.40 7.81 9.70
CA GLU A 401 -5.59 7.51 10.87
C GLU A 401 -6.48 7.19 12.08
N GLY A 402 -5.95 6.36 13.00
CA GLY A 402 -6.65 6.03 14.25
C GLY A 402 -7.87 5.10 14.08
N LEU A 403 -8.01 4.44 12.94
CA LEU A 403 -9.05 3.44 12.68
C LEU A 403 -8.45 2.05 12.66
N SER A 404 -8.21 1.52 13.84
CA SER A 404 -7.72 0.16 14.08
C SER A 404 -8.85 -0.70 14.65
N PHE A 405 -8.82 -2.01 14.36
CA PHE A 405 -9.90 -2.92 14.71
C PHE A 405 -9.37 -4.21 15.31
N ALA A 406 -10.09 -4.68 16.35
CA ALA A 406 -9.89 -6.00 16.94
C ALA A 406 -11.23 -6.74 16.96
N ILE A 407 -11.19 -8.06 16.78
CA ILE A 407 -12.37 -8.92 16.87
C ILE A 407 -12.45 -9.55 18.27
N THR A 408 -13.65 -9.57 18.83
CA THR A 408 -13.89 -10.37 20.02
C THR A 408 -13.91 -11.86 19.64
N PHE A 409 -13.31 -12.69 20.47
CA PHE A 409 -13.04 -14.09 20.11
C PHE A 409 -13.78 -15.10 21.01
N THR A 410 -14.24 -14.72 22.19
CA THR A 410 -14.81 -15.64 23.19
C THR A 410 -15.99 -16.46 22.66
N THR A 411 -16.95 -15.79 22.02
CA THR A 411 -18.12 -16.46 21.40
C THR A 411 -17.72 -17.37 20.23
N GLN A 412 -16.65 -17.06 19.55
CA GLN A 412 -16.17 -17.87 18.43
C GLN A 412 -15.44 -19.12 18.92
N LEU A 413 -14.73 -19.02 20.04
CA LEU A 413 -14.05 -20.16 20.66
C LEU A 413 -15.03 -21.24 21.18
N GLU A 414 -16.30 -20.90 21.42
CA GLU A 414 -17.33 -21.89 21.74
C GLU A 414 -17.58 -22.91 20.61
N LEU A 415 -17.15 -22.59 19.39
CA LEU A 415 -17.20 -23.45 18.22
C LEU A 415 -15.97 -24.34 18.07
N ALA A 416 -14.94 -24.11 18.88
CA ALA A 416 -13.73 -24.92 18.85
C ALA A 416 -14.00 -26.31 19.48
N PRO A 417 -13.28 -27.35 19.01
CA PRO A 417 -13.39 -28.69 19.56
C PRO A 417 -13.18 -28.73 21.09
N ALA A 418 -14.01 -29.47 21.81
CA ALA A 418 -13.98 -29.53 23.27
C ALA A 418 -12.67 -30.14 23.82
N ASP A 419 -12.01 -30.99 23.04
CA ASP A 419 -10.71 -31.60 23.37
C ASP A 419 -9.55 -30.59 23.44
N LEU A 420 -9.75 -29.36 22.92
CA LEU A 420 -8.79 -28.28 23.09
C LEU A 420 -8.79 -27.69 24.51
N GLU A 421 -9.78 -28.06 25.35
CA GLU A 421 -9.90 -27.66 26.73
C GLU A 421 -9.59 -26.18 26.98
N LEU A 422 -10.30 -25.29 26.32
CA LEU A 422 -10.07 -23.84 26.38
C LEU A 422 -10.40 -23.21 27.74
N ARG A 423 -11.19 -23.92 28.57
CA ARG A 423 -11.61 -23.53 29.95
C ARG A 423 -11.24 -24.59 30.95
#